data_3d4884e0cfaf4c9518f699cfe3fbce88
#
_entry.id   3d4884e0cfaf4c9518f699cfe3fbce88
#
_cell.length_a   1.000
_cell.length_b   1.000
_cell.length_c   1.000
_cell.angle_alpha   90.00
_cell.angle_beta   90.00
_cell.angle_gamma   90.00
#
_symmetry.space_group_name_H-M   'P 1'
#
loop_
_entity.id
_entity.type
_entity.pdbx_description
1 polymer ?
#
loop_
_entity_poly.entity_id
_entity_poly.type
_entity_poly.pdbx_seq_one_letter_code
_entity_poly.pdbx_strand_id
1 'polypeptide(L)'
;MINFDSDYMESCAPEILEKISSINLDKNSGYGTDIYCQSAKEKIRKACSLSEDAEIFFLVGGTQTNATVIKGILRNYEGVVSADTGHVSVHEAGAIETNGHKVLTIPHTNGKINPTALDNYLNTYHTDGNREHMVYPGMVYISHPTEYGTLYTKNELEQIRNICDKYNIKLYLDGARL
;
A
#
# COMPACT_ATOMS: atom_id res chain seq x y z
N MET A 1 -32.00 -1.54 -6.06
CA MET A 1 -31.13 -0.80 -7.01
C MET A 1 -29.72 -1.12 -6.58
N ILE A 2 -28.86 -1.60 -7.47
CA ILE A 2 -27.44 -1.83 -7.15
C ILE A 2 -26.74 -0.49 -7.30
N ASN A 3 -26.03 -0.07 -6.27
CA ASN A 3 -25.27 1.17 -6.23
C ASN A 3 -23.77 0.88 -6.41
N PHE A 4 -23.09 1.65 -7.26
CA PHE A 4 -21.66 1.54 -7.53
C PHE A 4 -20.90 2.83 -7.20
N ASP A 5 -21.49 3.75 -6.43
CA ASP A 5 -20.86 5.03 -6.09
C ASP A 5 -19.66 4.85 -5.15
N SER A 6 -19.74 3.86 -4.23
CA SER A 6 -18.67 3.55 -3.29
C SER A 6 -18.82 2.13 -2.75
N ASP A 7 -17.70 1.50 -2.43
CA ASP A 7 -17.60 0.15 -1.85
C ASP A 7 -17.57 0.13 -0.31
N TYR A 8 -17.75 1.28 0.34
CA TYR A 8 -17.79 1.43 1.81
C TYR A 8 -19.01 2.19 2.35
N MET A 9 -20.13 2.19 1.60
CA MET A 9 -21.37 2.88 2.02
C MET A 9 -22.18 2.09 3.03
N GLU A 10 -21.98 0.79 3.11
CA GLU A 10 -22.68 -0.11 4.00
C GLU A 10 -21.76 -0.51 5.16
N SER A 11 -22.40 -0.91 6.27
CA SER A 11 -21.68 -1.40 7.45
C SER A 11 -21.15 -2.82 7.20
N CYS A 12 -20.85 -3.56 8.25
CA CYS A 12 -20.35 -4.93 8.13
C CYS A 12 -21.51 -5.95 8.03
N ALA A 13 -21.18 -7.19 7.64
CA ALA A 13 -22.13 -8.29 7.58
C ALA A 13 -22.83 -8.51 8.94
N PRO A 14 -24.11 -8.97 8.94
CA PRO A 14 -24.88 -9.16 10.18
C PRO A 14 -24.17 -10.03 11.23
N GLU A 15 -23.47 -11.08 10.80
CA GLU A 15 -22.75 -12.01 11.67
C GLU A 15 -21.59 -11.30 12.41
N ILE A 16 -21.00 -10.28 11.80
CA ILE A 16 -19.96 -9.47 12.43
C ILE A 16 -20.58 -8.57 13.49
N LEU A 17 -21.74 -7.94 13.21
CA LEU A 17 -22.47 -7.12 14.19
C LEU A 17 -22.90 -7.95 15.41
N GLU A 18 -23.42 -9.15 15.18
CA GLU A 18 -23.77 -10.08 16.26
C GLU A 18 -22.55 -10.43 17.11
N LYS A 19 -21.41 -10.71 16.47
CA LYS A 19 -20.17 -11.01 17.17
C LYS A 19 -19.68 -9.81 17.98
N ILE A 20 -19.66 -8.62 17.42
CA ILE A 20 -19.29 -7.38 18.14
C ILE A 20 -20.20 -7.18 19.34
N SER A 21 -21.52 -7.35 19.17
CA SER A 21 -22.49 -7.24 20.25
C SER A 21 -22.22 -8.24 21.38
N SER A 22 -21.89 -9.48 21.04
CA SER A 22 -21.63 -10.56 22.02
C SER A 22 -20.37 -10.34 22.87
N ILE A 23 -19.41 -9.58 22.39
CA ILE A 23 -18.13 -9.32 23.07
C ILE A 23 -18.00 -7.87 23.60
N ASN A 24 -19.07 -7.08 23.47
CA ASN A 24 -19.05 -5.64 23.78
C ASN A 24 -18.60 -5.31 25.21
N LEU A 25 -18.81 -6.21 26.15
CA LEU A 25 -18.43 -6.02 27.56
C LEU A 25 -17.12 -6.74 27.94
N ASP A 26 -16.47 -7.40 26.98
CA ASP A 26 -15.21 -8.09 27.23
C ASP A 26 -14.11 -7.07 27.52
N LYS A 27 -13.30 -7.33 28.52
CA LYS A 27 -12.13 -6.53 28.85
C LYS A 27 -10.92 -7.04 28.10
N ASN A 28 -10.46 -6.30 27.13
CA ASN A 28 -9.35 -6.68 26.27
C ASN A 28 -8.15 -5.75 26.49
N SER A 29 -6.94 -6.27 26.30
CA SER A 29 -5.72 -5.46 26.21
C SER A 29 -5.76 -4.60 24.93
N GLY A 30 -5.07 -3.46 24.97
CA GLY A 30 -4.94 -2.57 23.80
C GLY A 30 -3.79 -2.97 22.86
N TYR A 31 -3.61 -2.15 21.84
CA TYR A 31 -2.44 -2.18 20.94
C TYR A 31 -2.28 -3.49 20.15
N GLY A 32 -3.39 -4.19 19.85
CA GLY A 32 -3.38 -5.42 19.05
C GLY A 32 -2.78 -6.64 19.76
N THR A 33 -2.71 -6.61 21.11
CA THR A 33 -2.20 -7.73 21.92
C THR A 33 -3.32 -8.59 22.54
N ASP A 34 -4.56 -8.27 22.21
CA ASP A 34 -5.74 -9.02 22.67
C ASP A 34 -5.92 -10.35 21.92
N ILE A 35 -6.77 -11.22 22.51
CA ILE A 35 -7.03 -12.56 21.97
C ILE A 35 -7.68 -12.55 20.58
N TYR A 36 -8.47 -11.54 20.27
CA TYR A 36 -9.12 -11.41 18.96
C TYR A 36 -8.12 -11.03 17.87
N CYS A 37 -7.22 -10.07 18.16
CA CYS A 37 -6.13 -9.72 17.26
C CYS A 37 -5.18 -10.90 17.02
N GLN A 38 -4.83 -11.67 18.07
CA GLN A 38 -3.98 -12.85 17.90
C GLN A 38 -4.65 -13.91 17.03
N SER A 39 -5.91 -14.25 17.30
CA SER A 39 -6.69 -15.19 16.48
C SER A 39 -6.83 -14.71 15.03
N ALA A 40 -7.04 -13.42 14.82
CA ALA A 40 -7.12 -12.85 13.47
C ALA A 40 -5.80 -12.98 12.71
N LYS A 41 -4.66 -12.65 13.35
CA LYS A 41 -3.31 -12.82 12.75
C LYS A 41 -3.04 -14.25 12.32
N GLU A 42 -3.37 -15.23 13.17
CA GLU A 42 -3.23 -16.65 12.84
C GLU A 42 -4.07 -17.07 11.64
N LYS A 43 -5.33 -16.63 11.60
CA LYS A 43 -6.25 -16.94 10.48
C LYS A 43 -5.78 -16.30 9.18
N ILE A 44 -5.35 -15.04 9.20
CA ILE A 44 -4.81 -14.32 8.04
C ILE A 44 -3.55 -15.02 7.55
N ARG A 45 -2.61 -15.34 8.45
CA ARG A 45 -1.37 -16.05 8.09
C ARG A 45 -1.67 -17.35 7.37
N LYS A 46 -2.61 -18.15 7.90
CA LYS A 46 -3.04 -19.39 7.28
C LYS A 46 -3.73 -19.19 5.94
N ALA A 47 -4.68 -18.25 5.86
CA ALA A 47 -5.46 -18.00 4.65
C ALA A 47 -4.60 -17.48 3.49
N CYS A 48 -3.60 -16.64 3.80
CA CYS A 48 -2.69 -16.06 2.81
C CYS A 48 -1.40 -16.87 2.62
N SER A 49 -1.25 -18.03 3.27
CA SER A 49 -0.04 -18.86 3.22
C SER A 49 1.24 -18.05 3.50
N LEU A 50 1.17 -17.13 4.48
CA LEU A 50 2.30 -16.28 4.84
C LEU A 50 3.37 -17.06 5.59
N SER A 51 4.62 -16.69 5.38
CA SER A 51 5.76 -17.19 6.15
C SER A 51 5.69 -16.77 7.63
N GLU A 52 6.42 -17.45 8.51
CA GLU A 52 6.42 -17.17 9.96
C GLU A 52 7.00 -15.80 10.31
N ASP A 53 7.90 -15.27 9.47
CA ASP A 53 8.52 -13.96 9.61
C ASP A 53 7.66 -12.80 9.10
N ALA A 54 6.49 -13.08 8.49
CA ALA A 54 5.57 -12.05 8.08
C ALA A 54 4.85 -11.42 9.28
N GLU A 55 4.97 -10.11 9.42
CA GLU A 55 4.29 -9.35 10.45
C GLU A 55 2.90 -8.86 9.97
N ILE A 56 1.93 -8.85 10.87
CA ILE A 56 0.56 -8.42 10.59
C ILE A 56 0.16 -7.32 11.57
N PHE A 57 -0.24 -6.17 11.05
CA PHE A 57 -0.69 -5.00 11.81
C PHE A 57 -2.12 -4.63 11.43
N PHE A 58 -2.92 -4.19 12.41
CA PHE A 58 -4.27 -3.67 12.21
C PHE A 58 -4.27 -2.16 12.35
N LEU A 59 -4.76 -1.47 11.33
CA LEU A 59 -4.85 -0.01 11.24
C LEU A 59 -6.29 0.38 10.89
N VAL A 60 -6.67 1.63 11.12
CA VAL A 60 -8.08 2.07 11.05
C VAL A 60 -8.57 2.38 9.64
N GLY A 61 -7.69 2.50 8.66
CA GLY A 61 -8.09 2.82 7.27
C GLY A 61 -6.92 2.89 6.31
N GLY A 62 -7.22 2.86 5.00
CA GLY A 62 -6.21 2.81 3.93
C GLY A 62 -5.25 3.99 3.94
N THR A 63 -5.76 5.22 4.00
CA THR A 63 -4.92 6.44 4.05
C THR A 63 -3.96 6.45 5.23
N GLN A 64 -4.43 6.05 6.43
CA GLN A 64 -3.55 5.93 7.59
C GLN A 64 -2.51 4.81 7.37
N THR A 65 -2.91 3.69 6.77
CA THR A 65 -2.01 2.58 6.47
C THR A 65 -0.92 3.04 5.52
N ASN A 66 -1.26 3.68 4.40
CA ASN A 66 -0.31 4.20 3.42
C ASN A 66 0.65 5.21 4.07
N ALA A 67 0.13 6.17 4.82
CA ALA A 67 0.94 7.15 5.53
C ALA A 67 1.89 6.51 6.54
N THR A 68 1.42 5.54 7.31
CA THR A 68 2.22 4.83 8.34
C THR A 68 3.33 4.00 7.70
N VAL A 69 3.02 3.22 6.66
CA VAL A 69 3.99 2.36 5.98
C VAL A 69 5.06 3.20 5.29
N ILE A 70 4.66 4.21 4.53
CA ILE A 70 5.59 5.07 3.79
C ILE A 70 6.50 5.82 4.77
N LYS A 71 5.92 6.45 5.83
CA LYS A 71 6.70 7.15 6.84
C LYS A 71 7.61 6.23 7.65
N GLY A 72 7.17 5.00 7.93
CA GLY A 72 7.94 4.05 8.74
C GLY A 72 9.12 3.43 7.98
N ILE A 73 9.05 3.37 6.66
CA ILE A 73 10.05 2.69 5.82
C ILE A 73 11.03 3.69 5.19
N LEU A 74 10.55 4.84 4.74
CA LEU A 74 11.36 5.83 4.03
C LEU A 74 12.16 6.73 4.97
N ARG A 75 13.36 7.10 4.55
CA ARG A 75 14.15 8.15 5.17
C ARG A 75 13.65 9.53 4.72
N ASN A 76 13.92 10.57 5.50
CA ASN A 76 13.39 11.91 5.27
C ASN A 76 13.70 12.52 3.89
N TYR A 77 14.76 12.06 3.24
CA TYR A 77 15.15 12.50 1.88
C TYR A 77 14.62 11.60 0.76
N GLU A 78 13.88 10.56 1.12
CA GLU A 78 13.33 9.59 0.18
C GLU A 78 11.87 9.91 -0.15
N GLY A 79 11.47 9.60 -1.37
CA GLY A 79 10.11 9.70 -1.87
C GLY A 79 9.58 8.37 -2.37
N VAL A 80 8.28 8.33 -2.62
CA VAL A 80 7.58 7.15 -3.12
C VAL A 80 7.21 7.35 -4.60
N VAL A 81 7.65 6.44 -5.46
CA VAL A 81 7.30 6.42 -6.89
C VAL A 81 5.92 5.79 -7.04
N SER A 82 5.02 6.46 -7.73
CA SER A 82 3.65 6.01 -7.98
C SER A 82 3.23 6.33 -9.42
N ALA A 83 2.24 5.60 -9.94
CA ALA A 83 1.51 6.10 -11.09
C ALA A 83 0.89 7.48 -10.78
N ASP A 84 0.80 8.37 -11.76
CA ASP A 84 0.19 9.68 -11.58
C ASP A 84 -1.30 9.61 -11.20
N THR A 85 -1.94 8.45 -11.41
CA THR A 85 -3.30 8.11 -10.96
C THR A 85 -3.33 7.31 -9.65
N GLY A 86 -2.18 6.96 -9.08
CA GLY A 86 -2.11 6.14 -7.86
C GLY A 86 -2.80 6.83 -6.67
N HIS A 87 -3.44 6.05 -5.81
CA HIS A 87 -4.28 6.55 -4.72
C HIS A 87 -3.53 7.56 -3.82
N VAL A 88 -2.27 7.29 -3.48
CA VAL A 88 -1.41 8.19 -2.70
C VAL A 88 -1.12 9.53 -3.39
N SER A 89 -1.26 9.59 -4.73
CA SER A 89 -1.05 10.81 -5.50
C SER A 89 -2.31 11.68 -5.57
N VAL A 90 -3.50 11.07 -5.68
CA VAL A 90 -4.71 11.81 -6.09
C VAL A 90 -5.87 11.78 -5.10
N HIS A 91 -5.91 10.83 -4.16
CA HIS A 91 -7.08 10.60 -3.31
C HIS A 91 -6.83 10.70 -1.79
N GLU A 92 -5.62 11.02 -1.33
CA GLU A 92 -5.29 11.03 0.10
C GLU A 92 -5.05 12.43 0.69
N ALA A 93 -5.49 13.47 0.00
CA ALA A 93 -5.43 14.86 0.48
C ALA A 93 -4.03 15.30 0.96
N GLY A 94 -2.97 14.83 0.31
CA GLY A 94 -1.59 15.16 0.67
C GLY A 94 -1.10 14.47 1.94
N ALA A 95 -1.66 13.32 2.32
CA ALA A 95 -1.24 12.61 3.54
C ALA A 95 0.23 12.19 3.52
N ILE A 96 0.77 11.87 2.36
CA ILE A 96 2.17 11.46 2.20
C ILE A 96 3.10 12.68 2.35
N GLU A 97 2.76 13.80 1.71
CA GLU A 97 3.49 15.06 1.79
C GLU A 97 3.47 15.64 3.20
N THR A 98 2.34 15.54 3.90
CA THR A 98 2.21 15.96 5.31
C THR A 98 3.17 15.18 6.22
N ASN A 99 3.50 13.94 5.88
CA ASN A 99 4.48 13.13 6.59
C ASN A 99 5.94 13.39 6.15
N GLY A 100 6.16 14.35 5.25
CA GLY A 100 7.48 14.81 4.82
C GLY A 100 8.07 14.04 3.65
N HIS A 101 7.27 13.25 2.93
CA HIS A 101 7.72 12.50 1.76
C HIS A 101 7.08 13.02 0.48
N LYS A 102 7.83 13.08 -0.59
CA LYS A 102 7.33 13.47 -1.91
C LYS A 102 6.76 12.25 -2.63
N VAL A 103 5.58 12.40 -3.23
CA VAL A 103 5.10 11.45 -4.24
C VAL A 103 5.76 11.80 -5.57
N LEU A 104 6.51 10.85 -6.11
CA LEU A 104 7.25 10.93 -7.37
C LEU A 104 6.41 10.24 -8.44
N THR A 105 5.66 11.00 -9.21
CA THR A 105 4.72 10.43 -10.18
C THR A 105 5.39 10.10 -11.50
N ILE A 106 5.01 8.96 -12.09
CA ILE A 106 5.33 8.57 -13.45
C ILE A 106 4.04 8.32 -14.23
N PRO A 107 4.03 8.55 -15.57
CA PRO A 107 2.86 8.33 -16.39
C PRO A 107 2.37 6.87 -16.31
N HIS A 108 1.05 6.71 -16.20
CA HIS A 108 0.40 5.41 -16.16
C HIS A 108 0.00 4.89 -17.55
N THR A 109 -0.23 3.57 -17.65
CA THR A 109 -0.91 2.92 -18.76
C THR A 109 -2.11 2.17 -18.19
N ASN A 110 -3.33 2.66 -18.42
CA ASN A 110 -4.56 2.11 -17.83
C ASN A 110 -4.49 1.96 -16.30
N GLY A 111 -3.96 2.98 -15.61
CA GLY A 111 -3.79 2.98 -14.15
C GLY A 111 -2.54 2.24 -13.65
N LYS A 112 -1.84 1.50 -14.50
CA LYS A 112 -0.66 0.70 -14.11
C LYS A 112 0.66 1.44 -14.38
N ILE A 113 1.64 1.23 -13.53
CA ILE A 113 3.03 1.54 -13.82
C ILE A 113 3.54 0.59 -14.91
N ASN A 114 4.06 1.15 -16.00
CA ASN A 114 4.75 0.37 -17.02
C ASN A 114 6.16 0.02 -16.53
N PRO A 115 6.57 -1.27 -16.49
CA PRO A 115 7.90 -1.66 -16.00
C PRO A 115 9.06 -0.98 -16.73
N THR A 116 8.98 -0.83 -18.05
CA THR A 116 10.02 -0.15 -18.82
C THR A 116 10.11 1.34 -18.47
N ALA A 117 8.96 2.00 -18.28
CA ALA A 117 8.95 3.40 -17.85
C ALA A 117 9.53 3.58 -16.45
N LEU A 118 9.24 2.65 -15.54
CA LEU A 118 9.81 2.61 -14.20
C LEU A 118 11.34 2.45 -14.23
N ASP A 119 11.84 1.47 -14.99
CA ASP A 119 13.29 1.24 -15.11
C ASP A 119 14.01 2.46 -15.71
N ASN A 120 13.43 3.08 -16.74
CA ASN A 120 13.97 4.30 -17.33
C ASN A 120 13.98 5.46 -16.33
N TYR A 121 12.92 5.66 -15.56
CA TYR A 121 12.84 6.71 -14.53
C TYR A 121 13.93 6.53 -13.48
N LEU A 122 14.07 5.33 -12.93
CA LEU A 122 15.08 5.02 -11.92
C LEU A 122 16.51 5.10 -12.48
N ASN A 123 16.72 4.61 -13.70
CA ASN A 123 18.02 4.73 -14.38
C ASN A 123 18.41 6.20 -14.59
N THR A 124 17.47 7.05 -15.03
CA THR A 124 17.71 8.49 -15.20
C THR A 124 18.16 9.12 -13.89
N TYR A 125 17.46 8.82 -12.78
CA TYR A 125 17.86 9.28 -11.45
C TYR A 125 19.29 8.82 -11.09
N HIS A 126 19.58 7.52 -11.24
CA HIS A 126 20.87 6.96 -10.80
C HIS A 126 22.05 7.39 -11.66
N THR A 127 21.83 7.80 -12.91
CA THR A 127 22.88 8.30 -13.83
C THR A 127 23.02 9.82 -13.82
N ASP A 128 22.10 10.55 -13.15
CA ASP A 128 22.18 12.01 -13.03
C ASP A 128 23.35 12.42 -12.13
N GLY A 129 24.21 13.29 -12.63
CA GLY A 129 25.36 13.82 -11.88
C GLY A 129 24.97 14.70 -10.69
N ASN A 130 23.75 15.21 -10.66
CA ASN A 130 23.22 16.07 -9.60
C ASN A 130 22.21 15.35 -8.69
N ARG A 131 22.11 14.03 -8.76
CA ARG A 131 21.13 13.23 -8.00
C ARG A 131 21.13 13.49 -6.49
N GLU A 132 22.24 13.91 -5.94
CA GLU A 132 22.38 14.23 -4.51
C GLU A 132 21.52 15.43 -4.06
N HIS A 133 21.09 16.26 -5.02
CA HIS A 133 20.16 17.37 -4.81
C HIS A 133 18.69 16.99 -5.06
N MET A 134 18.43 15.76 -5.48
CA MET A 134 17.09 15.25 -5.82
C MET A 134 16.53 14.39 -4.69
N VAL A 135 15.19 14.29 -4.63
CA VAL A 135 14.53 13.33 -3.74
C VAL A 135 14.86 11.92 -4.22
N TYR A 136 15.41 11.09 -3.33
CA TYR A 136 15.76 9.69 -3.64
C TYR A 136 14.47 8.84 -3.81
N PRO A 137 14.30 8.11 -4.90
CA PRO A 137 13.18 7.18 -5.07
C PRO A 137 13.39 5.93 -4.21
N GLY A 138 12.91 5.94 -2.96
CA GLY A 138 13.16 4.88 -1.98
C GLY A 138 12.13 3.74 -1.99
N MET A 139 10.98 3.96 -2.61
CA MET A 139 9.88 2.99 -2.67
C MET A 139 9.12 3.13 -3.98
N VAL A 140 8.63 2.01 -4.50
CA VAL A 140 7.60 1.96 -5.55
C VAL A 140 6.30 1.55 -4.89
N TYR A 141 5.25 2.34 -5.10
CA TYR A 141 3.87 2.08 -4.67
C TYR A 141 3.02 1.69 -5.87
N ILE A 142 2.24 0.64 -5.73
CA ILE A 142 1.24 0.22 -6.72
C ILE A 142 -0.09 -0.06 -6.05
N SER A 143 -1.20 0.41 -6.65
CA SER A 143 -2.56 -0.02 -6.30
C SER A 143 -2.92 -1.28 -7.08
N HIS A 144 -3.53 -2.29 -6.43
CA HIS A 144 -3.95 -3.52 -7.08
C HIS A 144 -5.24 -4.08 -6.46
N PRO A 145 -6.40 -4.05 -7.16
CA PRO A 145 -6.63 -3.40 -8.47
C PRO A 145 -6.27 -1.91 -8.51
N THR A 146 -5.98 -1.40 -9.72
CA THR A 146 -5.73 0.03 -9.88
C THR A 146 -7.01 0.86 -9.72
N GLU A 147 -6.90 2.17 -9.64
CA GLU A 147 -8.02 3.12 -9.60
C GLU A 147 -8.94 3.02 -10.84
N TYR A 148 -8.45 2.42 -11.93
CA TYR A 148 -9.22 2.13 -13.16
C TYR A 148 -9.80 0.72 -13.19
N GLY A 149 -9.65 -0.05 -12.10
CA GLY A 149 -10.12 -1.44 -12.02
C GLY A 149 -9.29 -2.44 -12.81
N THR A 150 -8.13 -2.04 -13.30
CA THR A 150 -7.23 -2.95 -14.03
C THR A 150 -6.35 -3.75 -13.07
N LEU A 151 -5.94 -4.93 -13.51
CA LEU A 151 -5.11 -5.84 -12.72
C LEU A 151 -3.70 -5.94 -13.33
N TYR A 152 -2.70 -5.92 -12.46
CA TYR A 152 -1.37 -6.36 -12.85
C TYR A 152 -1.36 -7.87 -13.07
N THR A 153 -0.77 -8.32 -14.15
CA THR A 153 -0.46 -9.73 -14.33
C THR A 153 0.71 -10.14 -13.44
N LYS A 154 0.85 -11.44 -13.16
CA LYS A 154 1.99 -11.96 -12.41
C LYS A 154 3.33 -11.52 -13.02
N ASN A 155 3.44 -11.59 -14.35
CA ASN A 155 4.65 -11.17 -15.06
C ASN A 155 4.96 -9.67 -14.89
N GLU A 156 3.95 -8.78 -14.90
CA GLU A 156 4.15 -7.36 -14.65
C GLU A 156 4.62 -7.11 -13.21
N LEU A 157 4.05 -7.81 -12.22
CA LEU A 157 4.47 -7.71 -10.82
C LEU A 157 5.91 -8.20 -10.63
N GLU A 158 6.28 -9.33 -11.24
CA GLU A 158 7.64 -9.87 -11.20
C GLU A 158 8.64 -8.91 -11.86
N GLN A 159 8.29 -8.29 -12.98
CA GLN A 159 9.15 -7.28 -13.62
C GLN A 159 9.35 -6.07 -12.72
N ILE A 160 8.28 -5.53 -12.11
CA ILE A 160 8.38 -4.42 -11.16
C ILE A 160 9.24 -4.82 -9.96
N ARG A 161 9.04 -6.03 -9.40
CA ARG A 161 9.86 -6.54 -8.30
C ARG A 161 11.33 -6.60 -8.65
N ASN A 162 11.66 -7.16 -9.82
CA ASN A 162 13.05 -7.26 -10.30
C ASN A 162 13.70 -5.89 -10.48
N ILE A 163 12.95 -4.90 -10.97
CA ILE A 163 13.43 -3.52 -11.08
C ILE A 163 13.69 -2.93 -9.68
N CYS A 164 12.78 -3.13 -8.74
CA CYS A 164 12.98 -2.68 -7.36
C CYS A 164 14.22 -3.33 -6.73
N ASP A 165 14.46 -4.62 -6.98
CA ASP A 165 15.64 -5.33 -6.49
C ASP A 165 16.93 -4.80 -7.15
N LYS A 166 16.92 -4.53 -8.46
CA LYS A 166 18.05 -3.94 -9.21
C LYS A 166 18.53 -2.62 -8.58
N TYR A 167 17.61 -1.78 -8.13
CA TYR A 167 17.93 -0.49 -7.52
C TYR A 167 17.91 -0.49 -5.99
N ASN A 168 17.70 -1.66 -5.36
CA ASN A 168 17.60 -1.84 -3.90
C ASN A 168 16.58 -0.92 -3.24
N ILE A 169 15.41 -0.79 -3.85
CA ILE A 169 14.28 0.00 -3.34
C ILE A 169 13.13 -0.90 -2.93
N LYS A 170 12.23 -0.39 -2.08
CA LYS A 170 11.10 -1.16 -1.58
C LYS A 170 9.95 -1.20 -2.59
N LEU A 171 9.20 -2.30 -2.59
CA LEU A 171 7.92 -2.40 -3.31
C LEU A 171 6.79 -2.49 -2.29
N TYR A 172 5.85 -1.58 -2.39
CA TYR A 172 4.63 -1.53 -1.59
C TYR A 172 3.40 -1.74 -2.48
N LEU A 173 2.61 -2.76 -2.18
CA LEU A 173 1.37 -3.06 -2.87
C LEU A 173 0.19 -2.67 -1.96
N ASP A 174 -0.59 -1.70 -2.41
CA ASP A 174 -1.88 -1.35 -1.81
C ASP A 174 -2.95 -2.25 -2.45
N GLY A 175 -3.39 -3.22 -1.67
CA GLY A 175 -4.38 -4.22 -2.08
C GLY A 175 -5.76 -3.96 -1.47
N ALA A 176 -6.22 -2.72 -1.40
CA ALA A 176 -7.46 -2.34 -0.73
C ALA A 176 -8.70 -3.13 -1.20
N ARG A 177 -8.64 -3.72 -2.40
CA ARG A 177 -9.74 -4.50 -3.01
C ARG A 177 -9.27 -5.88 -3.53
N LEU A 178 -8.23 -6.46 -2.94
CA LEU A 178 -7.75 -7.81 -3.24
C LEU A 178 -8.71 -8.88 -2.70
#